data_32e6f4e5bfde9f1f629b948c44ac18fc
#
_entry.id   32e6f4e5bfde9f1f629b948c44ac18fc
#
_cell.length_a   1.000
_cell.length_b   1.000
_cell.length_c   1.000
_cell.angle_alpha   90.00
_cell.angle_beta   90.00
_cell.angle_gamma   90.00
#
_symmetry.space_group_name_H-M   'P 1'
#
loop_
_entity.id
_entity.type
_entity.pdbx_description
1 polymer ?
#
loop_
_entity_poly.entity_id
_entity_poly.type
_entity_poly.pdbx_seq_one_letter_code
_entity_poly.pdbx_strand_id
1 'polypeptide(L)'
;VATWITPPAELDAYFQQRPTRIGLDTEFIRERTFWPQLALVQMAVGQDILLIDPLIPGMTEALAPWLADESITKVMHSASEDLVAFKWACGVLPRPLFDTQIGASLAGIGGGMGYQKLVAEITGVALAKGETRSDWMRRPLSESQLQYAADDVEHLFALHDAIDARLQALGRQQWLHDDGERLLASVANDEDRWPHLAMRSAQFLDAAAQHRLLRLLRWRDVQARNSDRPRSWILDNELAATLARTPPADEAALGKLFEQFPKAPRKLAGAVWQALSTPLADEADAPLALPANDSNKQALKKLQDAVAERSRELGLPDGILASRKHLESYLERRQWPAALAGWRQQELESRLQALLPAN
;
A
#
# COMPACT_ATOMS: atom_id res chain seq x y z
N VAL A 1 -0.53 27.99 -14.40
CA VAL A 1 -0.36 28.58 -13.04
C VAL A 1 -1.31 27.84 -12.11
N ALA A 2 -0.79 27.31 -11.01
CA ALA A 2 -1.60 26.61 -10.03
C ALA A 2 -2.43 27.60 -9.20
N THR A 3 -3.67 27.22 -8.89
CA THR A 3 -4.60 28.01 -8.07
C THR A 3 -4.67 27.43 -6.67
N TRP A 4 -4.40 28.25 -5.65
CA TRP A 4 -4.56 27.87 -4.25
C TRP A 4 -6.02 27.98 -3.84
N ILE A 5 -6.60 26.87 -3.38
CA ILE A 5 -8.01 26.78 -2.98
C ILE A 5 -8.10 26.88 -1.45
N THR A 6 -8.79 27.92 -0.98
CA THR A 6 -9.04 28.14 0.45
C THR A 6 -10.48 27.92 0.87
N PRO A 7 -11.50 28.55 0.25
CA PRO A 7 -12.87 28.22 0.65
C PRO A 7 -13.33 26.92 -0.04
N PRO A 8 -13.96 26.00 0.72
CA PRO A 8 -14.50 24.77 0.14
C PRO A 8 -15.45 25.00 -1.04
N ALA A 9 -16.19 26.12 -1.03
CA ALA A 9 -17.11 26.47 -2.12
C ALA A 9 -16.44 26.71 -3.49
N GLU A 10 -15.14 27.00 -3.52
CA GLU A 10 -14.41 27.09 -4.81
C GLU A 10 -14.34 25.75 -5.53
N LEU A 11 -14.28 24.65 -4.80
CA LEU A 11 -14.31 23.30 -5.39
C LEU A 11 -15.65 23.02 -6.09
N ASP A 12 -16.75 23.50 -5.55
CA ASP A 12 -18.08 23.29 -6.10
C ASP A 12 -18.21 23.87 -7.51
N ALA A 13 -17.57 25.00 -7.79
CA ALA A 13 -17.59 25.63 -9.12
C ALA A 13 -16.90 24.73 -10.17
N TYR A 14 -15.80 24.08 -9.82
CA TYR A 14 -15.13 23.10 -10.69
C TYR A 14 -15.95 21.82 -10.84
N PHE A 15 -16.55 21.35 -9.76
CA PHE A 15 -17.39 20.13 -9.79
C PHE A 15 -18.61 20.29 -10.70
N GLN A 16 -19.22 21.46 -10.75
CA GLN A 16 -20.34 21.74 -11.65
C GLN A 16 -19.96 21.65 -13.14
N GLN A 17 -18.69 21.73 -13.50
CA GLN A 17 -18.21 21.52 -14.86
C GLN A 17 -18.28 20.06 -15.31
N ARG A 18 -18.56 19.14 -14.39
CA ARG A 18 -18.68 17.68 -14.61
C ARG A 18 -17.50 17.09 -15.38
N PRO A 19 -16.28 17.21 -14.89
CA PRO A 19 -15.12 16.62 -15.53
C PRO A 19 -15.26 15.10 -15.58
N THR A 20 -14.77 14.49 -16.65
CA THR A 20 -14.77 13.02 -16.79
C THR A 20 -13.57 12.35 -16.13
N ARG A 21 -12.53 13.14 -15.84
CA ARG A 21 -11.32 12.71 -15.12
C ARG A 21 -10.71 13.86 -14.34
N ILE A 22 -10.00 13.50 -13.28
CA ILE A 22 -9.14 14.40 -12.51
C ILE A 22 -7.79 13.72 -12.28
N GLY A 23 -6.72 14.52 -12.23
CA GLY A 23 -5.42 14.07 -11.74
C GLY A 23 -5.34 14.35 -10.25
N LEU A 24 -4.82 13.44 -9.46
CA LEU A 24 -4.69 13.59 -8.00
C LEU A 24 -3.32 13.18 -7.52
N ASP A 25 -2.81 13.95 -6.56
CA ASP A 25 -1.67 13.57 -5.73
C ASP A 25 -1.86 14.14 -4.32
N THR A 26 -1.09 13.69 -3.33
CA THR A 26 -1.18 14.19 -1.98
C THR A 26 0.19 14.40 -1.36
N GLU A 27 0.26 15.40 -0.46
CA GLU A 27 1.34 15.49 0.51
C GLU A 27 0.78 15.20 1.89
N PHE A 28 1.48 14.36 2.66
CA PHE A 28 1.07 13.97 4.01
C PHE A 28 2.27 13.73 4.91
N ILE A 29 2.05 13.74 6.22
CA ILE A 29 3.05 13.40 7.23
C ILE A 29 2.62 12.13 7.97
N ARG A 30 3.54 11.18 8.13
CA ARG A 30 3.33 9.92 8.87
C ARG A 30 4.58 9.52 9.65
N GLU A 31 5.05 10.40 10.52
CA GLU A 31 6.27 10.14 11.30
C GLU A 31 5.99 9.69 12.73
N ARG A 32 4.97 10.29 13.37
CA ARG A 32 4.62 10.08 14.79
C ARG A 32 3.23 9.53 14.99
N THR A 33 2.52 9.26 13.92
CA THR A 33 1.14 8.79 13.91
C THR A 33 1.01 7.45 13.22
N PHE A 34 -0.04 6.71 13.54
CA PHE A 34 -0.44 5.54 12.79
C PHE A 34 -1.05 5.96 11.44
N TRP A 35 -1.93 6.95 11.49
CA TRP A 35 -2.62 7.46 10.33
C TRP A 35 -1.84 8.58 9.65
N PRO A 36 -1.80 8.62 8.32
CA PRO A 36 -1.21 9.74 7.61
C PRO A 36 -2.01 11.01 7.85
N GLN A 37 -1.32 12.10 8.12
CA GLN A 37 -1.91 13.42 8.26
C GLN A 37 -1.85 14.13 6.91
N LEU A 38 -2.99 14.24 6.22
CA LEU A 38 -3.08 14.91 4.93
C LEU A 38 -2.74 16.38 5.08
N ALA A 39 -1.77 16.85 4.29
CA ALA A 39 -1.24 18.19 4.37
C ALA A 39 -1.53 19.04 3.12
N LEU A 40 -1.66 18.43 1.96
CA LEU A 40 -2.01 19.07 0.71
C LEU A 40 -2.67 18.06 -0.23
N VAL A 41 -3.64 18.50 -1.03
CA VAL A 41 -4.17 17.75 -2.17
C VAL A 41 -3.90 18.53 -3.44
N GLN A 42 -3.21 17.93 -4.37
CA GLN A 42 -3.03 18.45 -5.71
C GLN A 42 -4.10 17.85 -6.62
N MET A 43 -4.77 18.70 -7.41
CA MET A 43 -5.79 18.26 -8.36
C MET A 43 -5.61 18.93 -9.71
N ALA A 44 -5.43 18.14 -10.75
CA ALA A 44 -5.58 18.62 -12.13
C ALA A 44 -7.02 18.39 -12.57
N VAL A 45 -7.66 19.43 -13.11
CA VAL A 45 -9.02 19.39 -13.65
C VAL A 45 -9.10 20.25 -14.92
N GLY A 46 -9.44 19.65 -16.07
CA GLY A 46 -9.37 20.34 -17.36
C GLY A 46 -7.95 20.86 -17.65
N GLN A 47 -7.78 22.16 -17.72
CA GLN A 47 -6.49 22.83 -17.91
C GLN A 47 -5.96 23.45 -16.61
N ASP A 48 -6.71 23.34 -15.53
CA ASP A 48 -6.39 23.99 -14.27
C ASP A 48 -5.70 23.00 -13.30
N ILE A 49 -4.78 23.55 -12.52
CA ILE A 49 -4.15 22.84 -11.39
C ILE A 49 -4.59 23.54 -10.11
N LEU A 50 -5.18 22.77 -9.22
CA LEU A 50 -5.67 23.23 -7.94
C LEU A 50 -4.78 22.68 -6.83
N LEU A 51 -4.34 23.56 -5.94
CA LEU A 51 -3.65 23.22 -4.70
C LEU A 51 -4.63 23.44 -3.56
N ILE A 52 -5.12 22.36 -3.00
CA ILE A 52 -6.25 22.34 -2.07
C ILE A 52 -5.73 22.13 -0.67
N ASP A 53 -6.03 23.06 0.25
CA ASP A 53 -5.58 22.98 1.64
C ASP A 53 -6.55 22.18 2.51
N PRO A 54 -6.26 20.90 2.83
CA PRO A 54 -7.15 20.05 3.62
C PRO A 54 -7.18 20.45 5.11
N LEU A 55 -6.29 21.35 5.55
CA LEU A 55 -6.28 21.84 6.93
C LEU A 55 -7.39 22.84 7.20
N ILE A 56 -8.04 23.34 6.15
CA ILE A 56 -9.19 24.26 6.26
C ILE A 56 -10.45 23.45 6.64
N PRO A 57 -11.17 23.86 7.69
CA PRO A 57 -12.42 23.19 8.08
C PRO A 57 -13.42 23.09 6.91
N GLY A 58 -13.98 21.91 6.71
CA GLY A 58 -14.94 21.62 5.63
C GLY A 58 -14.32 21.26 4.28
N MET A 59 -12.99 21.35 4.12
CA MET A 59 -12.33 21.05 2.85
C MET A 59 -12.33 19.56 2.52
N THR A 60 -12.09 18.72 3.52
CA THR A 60 -12.13 17.25 3.33
C THR A 60 -13.53 16.75 2.99
N GLU A 61 -14.56 17.36 3.57
CA GLU A 61 -15.96 17.11 3.24
C GLU A 61 -16.31 17.56 1.81
N ALA A 62 -15.75 18.68 1.35
CA ALA A 62 -15.93 19.17 -0.01
C ALA A 62 -15.20 18.29 -1.05
N LEU A 63 -14.08 17.67 -0.68
CA LEU A 63 -13.34 16.73 -1.53
C LEU A 63 -14.04 15.39 -1.68
N ALA A 64 -14.74 14.92 -0.66
CA ALA A 64 -15.32 13.57 -0.62
C ALA A 64 -16.23 13.26 -1.84
N PRO A 65 -17.13 14.16 -2.32
CA PRO A 65 -17.92 13.92 -3.53
C PRO A 65 -17.08 13.69 -4.79
N TRP A 66 -15.97 14.43 -4.95
CA TRP A 66 -15.04 14.25 -6.08
C TRP A 66 -14.43 12.86 -6.09
N LEU A 67 -14.04 12.37 -4.92
CA LEU A 67 -13.40 11.07 -4.77
C LEU A 67 -14.39 9.93 -4.97
N ALA A 68 -15.63 10.07 -4.51
CA ALA A 68 -16.67 9.05 -4.57
C ALA A 68 -17.40 8.97 -5.92
N ASP A 69 -17.36 10.00 -6.75
CA ASP A 69 -18.11 10.04 -8.02
C ASP A 69 -17.50 9.07 -9.03
N GLU A 70 -18.19 7.98 -9.29
CA GLU A 70 -17.75 6.91 -10.22
C GLU A 70 -17.73 7.36 -11.68
N SER A 71 -18.35 8.49 -12.03
CA SER A 71 -18.30 9.06 -13.38
C SER A 71 -16.99 9.81 -13.66
N ILE A 72 -16.19 10.08 -12.61
CA ILE A 72 -14.93 10.81 -12.70
C ILE A 72 -13.77 9.84 -12.48
N THR A 73 -12.97 9.58 -13.48
CA THR A 73 -11.73 8.79 -13.34
C THR A 73 -10.68 9.55 -12.55
N LYS A 74 -10.13 8.93 -11.50
CA LYS A 74 -9.03 9.48 -10.70
C LYS A 74 -7.73 8.94 -11.23
N VAL A 75 -6.97 9.82 -11.88
CA VAL A 75 -5.65 9.51 -12.41
C VAL A 75 -4.61 9.85 -11.35
N MET A 76 -3.88 8.87 -10.90
CA MET A 76 -2.87 8.99 -9.84
C MET A 76 -1.60 8.24 -10.24
N HIS A 77 -0.51 8.50 -9.54
CA HIS A 77 0.75 7.77 -9.73
C HIS A 77 1.20 7.11 -8.44
N SER A 78 1.33 5.77 -8.43
CA SER A 78 1.78 5.02 -7.23
C SER A 78 0.90 5.29 -6.00
N ALA A 79 -0.40 5.19 -6.16
CA ALA A 79 -1.43 5.77 -5.29
C ALA A 79 -1.57 5.12 -3.90
N SER A 80 -0.88 4.02 -3.58
CA SER A 80 -1.17 3.21 -2.40
C SER A 80 -1.22 3.97 -1.07
N GLU A 81 -0.27 4.88 -0.83
CA GLU A 81 -0.23 5.67 0.41
C GLU A 81 -1.22 6.85 0.37
N ASP A 82 -1.43 7.44 -0.79
CA ASP A 82 -2.43 8.51 -0.99
C ASP A 82 -3.84 8.01 -0.74
N LEU A 83 -4.14 6.77 -1.15
CA LEU A 83 -5.43 6.13 -0.86
C LEU A 83 -5.67 5.99 0.63
N VAL A 84 -4.65 5.66 1.42
CA VAL A 84 -4.74 5.60 2.88
C VAL A 84 -5.00 6.99 3.45
N ALA A 85 -4.31 8.02 2.95
CA ALA A 85 -4.49 9.40 3.37
C ALA A 85 -5.92 9.90 3.07
N PHE A 86 -6.45 9.65 1.87
CA PHE A 86 -7.83 9.99 1.52
C PHE A 86 -8.86 9.24 2.36
N LYS A 87 -8.69 7.92 2.53
CA LYS A 87 -9.59 7.12 3.37
C LYS A 87 -9.69 7.69 4.78
N TRP A 88 -8.55 8.03 5.38
CA TRP A 88 -8.51 8.57 6.73
C TRP A 88 -9.07 9.98 6.81
N ALA A 89 -8.65 10.89 5.92
CA ALA A 89 -9.02 12.30 5.99
C ALA A 89 -10.43 12.59 5.46
N CYS A 90 -10.84 11.92 4.36
CA CYS A 90 -12.10 12.19 3.67
C CYS A 90 -13.16 11.10 3.87
N GLY A 91 -12.82 9.96 4.47
CA GLY A 91 -13.74 8.85 4.71
C GLY A 91 -14.13 8.05 3.46
N VAL A 92 -13.53 8.35 2.30
CA VAL A 92 -13.82 7.70 1.01
C VAL A 92 -12.53 7.37 0.27
N LEU A 93 -12.60 6.41 -0.65
CA LEU A 93 -11.51 6.06 -1.56
C LEU A 93 -11.76 6.65 -2.95
N PRO A 94 -10.72 7.19 -3.61
CA PRO A 94 -10.78 7.63 -5.01
C PRO A 94 -11.18 6.48 -5.94
N ARG A 95 -12.33 6.58 -6.59
CA ARG A 95 -12.90 5.51 -7.42
C ARG A 95 -13.69 6.10 -8.59
N PRO A 96 -13.54 5.58 -9.84
CA PRO A 96 -12.58 4.57 -10.29
C PRO A 96 -11.14 5.11 -10.36
N LEU A 97 -10.17 4.23 -10.12
CA LEU A 97 -8.74 4.56 -10.07
C LEU A 97 -8.02 4.16 -11.36
N PHE A 98 -7.25 5.09 -11.91
CA PHE A 98 -6.24 4.84 -12.94
C PHE A 98 -4.87 5.16 -12.37
N ASP A 99 -4.13 4.12 -11.91
CA ASP A 99 -2.76 4.30 -11.43
C ASP A 99 -1.77 4.21 -12.59
N THR A 100 -1.10 5.31 -12.89
CA THR A 100 -0.17 5.41 -14.03
C THR A 100 1.08 4.56 -13.85
N GLN A 101 1.52 4.25 -12.62
CA GLN A 101 2.64 3.36 -12.38
C GLN A 101 2.28 1.91 -12.70
N ILE A 102 1.10 1.45 -12.25
CA ILE A 102 0.57 0.13 -12.58
C ILE A 102 0.33 0.03 -14.08
N GLY A 103 -0.33 1.05 -14.65
CA GLY A 103 -0.63 1.10 -16.08
C GLY A 103 0.63 1.05 -16.95
N ALA A 104 1.67 1.80 -16.61
CA ALA A 104 2.95 1.78 -17.33
C ALA A 104 3.61 0.40 -17.29
N SER A 105 3.53 -0.30 -16.15
CA SER A 105 4.03 -1.67 -16.01
C SER A 105 3.28 -2.64 -16.92
N LEU A 106 1.96 -2.58 -16.93
CA LEU A 106 1.10 -3.44 -17.76
C LEU A 106 1.23 -3.12 -19.26
N ALA A 107 1.50 -1.87 -19.60
CA ALA A 107 1.78 -1.44 -20.98
C ALA A 107 3.18 -1.81 -21.48
N GLY A 108 4.04 -2.38 -20.62
CA GLY A 108 5.42 -2.74 -20.97
C GLY A 108 6.36 -1.53 -21.11
N ILE A 109 5.99 -0.37 -20.58
CA ILE A 109 6.82 0.85 -20.61
C ILE A 109 7.92 0.75 -19.57
N GLY A 110 7.60 0.29 -18.35
CA GLY A 110 8.59 0.07 -17.30
C GLY A 110 7.96 -0.34 -15.98
N GLY A 111 8.64 -1.20 -15.22
CA GLY A 111 8.19 -1.70 -13.93
C GLY A 111 8.54 -0.75 -12.79
N GLY A 112 7.55 -0.35 -11.99
CA GLY A 112 7.77 0.44 -10.79
C GLY A 112 8.45 1.79 -11.02
N MET A 113 8.27 2.40 -12.19
CA MET A 113 8.88 3.69 -12.51
C MET A 113 8.31 4.79 -11.63
N GLY A 114 9.18 5.61 -11.03
CA GLY A 114 8.76 6.83 -10.35
C GLY A 114 8.21 7.87 -11.34
N TYR A 115 7.38 8.78 -10.84
CA TYR A 115 6.65 9.78 -11.63
C TYR A 115 7.55 10.59 -12.58
N GLN A 116 8.62 11.20 -12.07
CA GLN A 116 9.55 12.00 -12.87
C GLN A 116 10.16 11.24 -14.03
N LYS A 117 10.55 9.97 -13.80
CA LYS A 117 11.11 9.11 -14.84
C LYS A 117 10.06 8.74 -15.89
N LEU A 118 8.83 8.46 -15.45
CA LEU A 118 7.74 8.13 -16.36
C LEU A 118 7.32 9.33 -17.20
N VAL A 119 7.27 10.53 -16.62
CA VAL A 119 7.03 11.78 -17.35
C VAL A 119 8.10 12.00 -18.42
N ALA A 120 9.38 11.85 -18.05
CA ALA A 120 10.48 11.99 -19.01
C ALA A 120 10.39 10.96 -20.15
N GLU A 121 10.08 9.72 -19.85
CA GLU A 121 9.94 8.64 -20.85
C GLU A 121 8.81 8.90 -21.84
N ILE A 122 7.65 9.35 -21.36
CA ILE A 122 6.46 9.52 -22.20
C ILE A 122 6.42 10.88 -22.88
N THR A 123 6.79 11.96 -22.18
CA THR A 123 6.63 13.33 -22.67
C THR A 123 7.92 14.00 -23.09
N GLY A 124 9.08 13.44 -22.73
CA GLY A 124 10.39 14.08 -22.93
C GLY A 124 10.68 15.22 -21.96
N VAL A 125 9.78 15.54 -21.02
CA VAL A 125 9.95 16.61 -20.04
C VAL A 125 10.77 16.13 -18.86
N ALA A 126 11.85 16.85 -18.51
CA ALA A 126 12.63 16.59 -17.31
C ALA A 126 12.13 17.44 -16.16
N LEU A 127 11.56 16.81 -15.13
CA LEU A 127 11.13 17.49 -13.90
C LEU A 127 12.29 17.67 -12.92
N ALA A 128 12.29 18.78 -12.19
CA ALA A 128 13.27 19.03 -11.14
C ALA A 128 13.12 18.02 -9.98
N LYS A 129 14.22 17.69 -9.33
CA LYS A 129 14.18 16.91 -8.08
C LYS A 129 13.57 17.78 -6.99
N GLY A 130 12.59 17.22 -6.28
CA GLY A 130 11.68 18.03 -5.51
C GLY A 130 11.82 17.98 -3.99
N GLU A 131 10.83 18.51 -3.34
CA GLU A 131 10.64 18.87 -1.94
C GLU A 131 10.18 17.69 -1.05
N THR A 132 10.55 16.46 -1.38
CA THR A 132 10.04 15.22 -0.76
C THR A 132 10.19 15.12 0.76
N ARG A 133 11.02 15.98 1.38
CA ARG A 133 11.26 16.00 2.83
C ARG A 133 10.92 17.35 3.47
N SER A 134 10.11 18.16 2.79
CA SER A 134 9.66 19.44 3.29
C SER A 134 8.58 19.29 4.37
N ASP A 135 8.47 20.31 5.23
CA ASP A 135 7.37 20.40 6.18
C ASP A 135 6.09 20.89 5.47
N TRP A 136 5.29 19.95 5.02
CA TRP A 136 4.04 20.21 4.32
C TRP A 136 2.90 20.70 5.21
N MET A 137 3.03 20.55 6.54
CA MET A 137 2.04 21.08 7.49
C MET A 137 2.21 22.57 7.76
N ARG A 138 3.38 23.14 7.42
CA ARG A 138 3.65 24.56 7.62
C ARG A 138 2.81 25.42 6.66
N ARG A 139 2.37 26.58 7.15
CA ARG A 139 1.72 27.61 6.34
C ARG A 139 2.38 28.97 6.52
N PRO A 140 2.53 29.78 5.47
CA PRO A 140 2.31 29.43 4.07
C PRO A 140 3.37 28.45 3.54
N LEU A 141 3.04 27.70 2.48
CA LEU A 141 4.01 26.91 1.72
C LEU A 141 4.94 27.85 0.94
N SER A 142 6.17 27.41 0.69
CA SER A 142 7.13 28.15 -0.13
C SER A 142 6.77 28.07 -1.62
N GLU A 143 7.29 29.00 -2.43
CA GLU A 143 7.12 28.95 -3.88
C GLU A 143 7.65 27.64 -4.49
N SER A 144 8.77 27.12 -3.98
CA SER A 144 9.31 25.83 -4.44
C SER A 144 8.41 24.64 -4.10
N GLN A 145 7.76 24.66 -2.92
CA GLN A 145 6.77 23.63 -2.56
C GLN A 145 5.52 23.73 -3.46
N LEU A 146 5.03 24.95 -3.73
CA LEU A 146 3.86 25.15 -4.60
C LEU A 146 4.15 24.67 -6.04
N GLN A 147 5.33 24.98 -6.57
CA GLN A 147 5.74 24.54 -7.89
C GLN A 147 5.89 23.03 -7.95
N TYR A 148 6.58 22.44 -6.97
CA TYR A 148 6.73 20.98 -6.87
C TYR A 148 5.37 20.27 -6.83
N ALA A 149 4.46 20.74 -5.99
CA ALA A 149 3.13 20.19 -5.88
C ALA A 149 2.30 20.30 -7.19
N ALA A 150 2.46 21.38 -7.91
CA ALA A 150 1.82 21.56 -9.22
C ALA A 150 2.40 20.59 -10.26
N ASP A 151 3.72 20.41 -10.29
CA ASP A 151 4.41 19.52 -11.22
C ASP A 151 3.98 18.05 -11.06
N ASP A 152 3.64 17.63 -9.83
CA ASP A 152 3.24 16.23 -9.52
C ASP A 152 1.90 15.82 -10.14
N VAL A 153 1.08 16.77 -10.58
CA VAL A 153 -0.20 16.49 -11.27
C VAL A 153 -0.26 17.02 -12.70
N GLU A 154 0.62 17.94 -13.08
CA GLU A 154 0.57 18.63 -14.39
C GLU A 154 0.60 17.67 -15.58
N HIS A 155 1.36 16.57 -15.47
CA HIS A 155 1.57 15.63 -16.55
C HIS A 155 0.69 14.37 -16.47
N LEU A 156 -0.14 14.22 -15.43
CA LEU A 156 -0.94 13.00 -15.22
C LEU A 156 -1.87 12.69 -16.40
N PHE A 157 -2.46 13.70 -17.03
CA PHE A 157 -3.34 13.46 -18.20
C PHE A 157 -2.57 13.02 -19.44
N ALA A 158 -1.37 13.54 -19.66
CA ALA A 158 -0.50 13.07 -20.74
C ALA A 158 -0.06 11.63 -20.52
N LEU A 159 0.27 11.26 -19.27
CA LEU A 159 0.57 9.87 -18.90
C LEU A 159 -0.65 8.97 -19.10
N HIS A 160 -1.82 9.39 -18.62
CA HIS A 160 -3.07 8.66 -18.78
C HIS A 160 -3.36 8.36 -20.26
N ASP A 161 -3.31 9.37 -21.12
CA ASP A 161 -3.66 9.22 -22.54
C ASP A 161 -2.68 8.26 -23.26
N ALA A 162 -1.39 8.40 -23.02
CA ALA A 162 -0.37 7.53 -23.62
C ALA A 162 -0.46 6.08 -23.13
N ILE A 163 -0.66 5.89 -21.82
CA ILE A 163 -0.75 4.56 -21.21
C ILE A 163 -2.05 3.88 -21.63
N ASP A 164 -3.19 4.57 -21.60
CA ASP A 164 -4.48 4.00 -21.97
C ASP A 164 -4.50 3.58 -23.45
N ALA A 165 -3.98 4.40 -24.35
CA ALA A 165 -3.84 4.05 -25.76
C ALA A 165 -3.00 2.78 -25.95
N ARG A 166 -1.89 2.64 -25.20
CA ARG A 166 -1.04 1.45 -25.26
C ARG A 166 -1.73 0.22 -24.69
N LEU A 167 -2.43 0.36 -23.57
CA LEU A 167 -3.21 -0.74 -22.96
C LEU A 167 -4.35 -1.18 -23.88
N GLN A 168 -5.02 -0.24 -24.54
CA GLN A 168 -6.06 -0.54 -25.52
C GLN A 168 -5.50 -1.36 -26.68
N ALA A 169 -4.38 -0.94 -27.26
CA ALA A 169 -3.70 -1.66 -28.34
C ALA A 169 -3.27 -3.08 -27.94
N LEU A 170 -2.95 -3.31 -26.67
CA LEU A 170 -2.57 -4.61 -26.12
C LEU A 170 -3.76 -5.43 -25.58
N GLY A 171 -4.98 -4.86 -25.52
CA GLY A 171 -6.16 -5.50 -24.93
C GLY A 171 -6.06 -5.67 -23.41
N ARG A 172 -5.35 -4.76 -22.70
CA ARG A 172 -5.05 -4.88 -21.25
C ARG A 172 -5.71 -3.84 -20.37
N GLN A 173 -6.67 -3.08 -20.87
CA GLN A 173 -7.38 -2.08 -20.05
C GLN A 173 -8.08 -2.74 -18.85
N GLN A 174 -8.68 -3.92 -19.05
CA GLN A 174 -9.30 -4.66 -17.96
C GLN A 174 -8.28 -5.11 -16.89
N TRP A 175 -7.05 -5.45 -17.28
CA TRP A 175 -6.01 -5.79 -16.32
C TRP A 175 -5.69 -4.63 -15.37
N LEU A 176 -5.61 -3.41 -15.91
CA LEU A 176 -5.40 -2.21 -15.10
C LEU A 176 -6.59 -1.96 -14.17
N HIS A 177 -7.81 -2.09 -14.69
CA HIS A 177 -9.02 -1.95 -13.87
C HIS A 177 -9.01 -2.95 -12.70
N ASP A 178 -8.75 -4.22 -12.96
CA ASP A 178 -8.72 -5.29 -11.95
C ASP A 178 -7.62 -5.04 -10.90
N ASP A 179 -6.44 -4.58 -11.32
CA ASP A 179 -5.35 -4.25 -10.41
C ASP A 179 -5.66 -2.99 -9.57
N GLY A 180 -6.34 -2.01 -10.15
CA GLY A 180 -6.85 -0.83 -9.44
C GLY A 180 -7.87 -1.19 -8.37
N GLU A 181 -8.86 -2.01 -8.72
CA GLU A 181 -9.87 -2.50 -7.77
C GLU A 181 -9.24 -3.33 -6.65
N ARG A 182 -8.23 -4.15 -6.96
CA ARG A 182 -7.49 -4.92 -5.95
C ARG A 182 -6.73 -4.01 -5.01
N LEU A 183 -6.09 -2.95 -5.52
CA LEU A 183 -5.43 -1.95 -4.69
C LEU A 183 -6.42 -1.24 -3.77
N LEU A 184 -7.55 -0.79 -4.30
CA LEU A 184 -8.62 -0.17 -3.51
C LEU A 184 -9.16 -1.11 -2.42
N ALA A 185 -9.39 -2.38 -2.75
CA ALA A 185 -9.84 -3.39 -1.80
C ALA A 185 -8.80 -3.64 -0.69
N SER A 186 -7.51 -3.64 -1.01
CA SER A 186 -6.43 -3.80 -0.02
C SER A 186 -6.35 -2.64 0.97
N VAL A 187 -6.64 -1.42 0.51
CA VAL A 187 -6.68 -0.24 1.38
C VAL A 187 -7.99 -0.20 2.18
N ALA A 188 -9.11 -0.62 1.59
CA ALA A 188 -10.40 -0.71 2.28
C ALA A 188 -10.34 -1.72 3.44
N ASN A 189 -9.66 -2.85 3.24
CA ASN A 189 -9.49 -3.94 4.21
C ASN A 189 -8.01 -4.01 4.63
N ASP A 190 -7.56 -3.02 5.37
CA ASP A 190 -6.17 -2.86 5.78
C ASP A 190 -5.79 -3.67 7.05
N GLU A 191 -6.68 -4.53 7.54
CA GLU A 191 -6.39 -5.44 8.63
C GLU A 191 -5.62 -6.68 8.12
N ASP A 192 -4.39 -6.84 8.58
CA ASP A 192 -3.62 -8.05 8.31
C ASP A 192 -4.03 -9.15 9.29
N ARG A 193 -4.71 -10.17 8.78
CA ARG A 193 -5.13 -11.32 9.59
C ARG A 193 -3.95 -12.10 10.18
N TRP A 194 -2.82 -12.14 9.47
CA TRP A 194 -1.66 -12.95 9.84
C TRP A 194 -0.35 -12.14 9.91
N PRO A 195 -0.29 -11.08 10.74
CA PRO A 195 0.84 -10.15 10.76
C PRO A 195 2.17 -10.78 11.14
N HIS A 196 2.17 -11.92 11.83
CA HIS A 196 3.40 -12.65 12.18
C HIS A 196 4.14 -13.18 10.94
N LEU A 197 3.45 -13.46 9.84
CA LEU A 197 4.05 -13.92 8.59
C LEU A 197 4.92 -12.85 7.91
N ALA A 198 4.70 -11.58 8.21
CA ALA A 198 5.54 -10.48 7.73
C ALA A 198 6.85 -10.34 8.53
N MET A 199 6.94 -10.96 9.71
CA MET A 199 8.14 -10.93 10.53
C MET A 199 9.11 -12.07 10.16
N ARG A 200 10.27 -11.70 9.62
CA ARG A 200 11.30 -12.66 9.23
C ARG A 200 11.74 -13.59 10.37
N SER A 201 11.71 -13.11 11.62
CA SER A 201 12.07 -13.89 12.80
C SER A 201 11.06 -14.99 13.14
N ALA A 202 9.82 -14.90 12.66
CA ALA A 202 8.77 -15.86 12.97
C ALA A 202 9.13 -17.30 12.51
N GLN A 203 9.83 -17.45 11.39
CA GLN A 203 10.26 -18.75 10.86
C GLN A 203 11.19 -19.55 11.81
N PHE A 204 11.79 -18.90 12.80
CA PHE A 204 12.66 -19.52 13.80
C PHE A 204 11.94 -19.80 15.13
N LEU A 205 10.64 -19.56 15.20
CA LEU A 205 9.80 -19.82 16.35
C LEU A 205 9.01 -21.11 16.14
N ASP A 206 8.81 -21.86 17.21
CA ASP A 206 7.88 -23.00 17.18
C ASP A 206 6.41 -22.53 17.02
N ALA A 207 5.50 -23.46 16.76
CA ALA A 207 4.10 -23.16 16.52
C ALA A 207 3.45 -22.37 17.68
N ALA A 208 3.72 -22.76 18.93
CA ALA A 208 3.17 -22.09 20.10
C ALA A 208 3.69 -20.67 20.25
N ALA A 209 4.97 -20.44 19.96
CA ALA A 209 5.57 -19.12 19.96
C ALA A 209 5.03 -18.26 18.80
N GLN A 210 4.79 -18.82 17.63
CA GLN A 210 4.16 -18.09 16.52
C GLN A 210 2.72 -17.68 16.85
N HIS A 211 1.94 -18.50 17.53
CA HIS A 211 0.60 -18.11 18.00
C HIS A 211 0.68 -16.96 19.02
N ARG A 212 1.60 -17.02 19.98
CA ARG A 212 1.82 -15.92 20.93
C ARG A 212 2.24 -14.62 20.20
N LEU A 213 3.11 -14.73 19.21
CA LEU A 213 3.50 -13.59 18.37
C LEU A 213 2.30 -12.99 17.63
N LEU A 214 1.46 -13.83 17.04
CA LEU A 214 0.23 -13.40 16.38
C LEU A 214 -0.69 -12.60 17.33
N ARG A 215 -0.90 -13.10 18.55
CA ARG A 215 -1.70 -12.42 19.58
C ARG A 215 -1.17 -11.02 19.89
N LEU A 216 0.14 -10.92 20.12
CA LEU A 216 0.81 -9.66 20.43
C LEU A 216 0.74 -8.67 19.26
N LEU A 217 0.96 -9.12 18.03
CA LEU A 217 0.95 -8.25 16.86
C LEU A 217 -0.46 -7.73 16.53
N ARG A 218 -1.51 -8.54 16.66
CA ARG A 218 -2.89 -8.08 16.51
C ARG A 218 -3.28 -7.09 17.61
N TRP A 219 -2.96 -7.40 18.87
CA TRP A 219 -3.16 -6.47 19.97
C TRP A 219 -2.44 -5.14 19.70
N ARG A 220 -1.18 -5.19 19.29
CA ARG A 220 -0.38 -4.02 18.95
C ARG A 220 -1.03 -3.16 17.86
N ASP A 221 -1.55 -3.79 16.82
CA ASP A 221 -2.19 -3.08 15.71
C ASP A 221 -3.43 -2.31 16.20
N VAL A 222 -4.28 -2.94 16.99
CA VAL A 222 -5.45 -2.29 17.60
C VAL A 222 -5.03 -1.11 18.48
N GLN A 223 -4.01 -1.28 19.32
CA GLN A 223 -3.50 -0.19 20.16
C GLN A 223 -2.93 0.97 19.35
N ALA A 224 -2.17 0.65 18.30
CA ALA A 224 -1.56 1.65 17.42
C ALA A 224 -2.63 2.48 16.70
N ARG A 225 -3.67 1.84 16.18
CA ARG A 225 -4.81 2.50 15.51
C ARG A 225 -5.59 3.40 16.49
N ASN A 226 -5.92 2.87 17.66
CA ASN A 226 -6.73 3.60 18.66
C ASN A 226 -6.00 4.79 19.29
N SER A 227 -4.67 4.67 19.48
CA SER A 227 -3.86 5.74 20.06
C SER A 227 -3.21 6.66 19.02
N ASP A 228 -3.43 6.37 17.73
CA ASP A 228 -2.79 7.05 16.60
C ASP A 228 -1.27 7.17 16.76
N ARG A 229 -0.61 6.02 17.04
CA ARG A 229 0.84 5.94 17.22
C ARG A 229 1.45 4.85 16.35
N PRO A 230 2.70 5.00 15.91
CA PRO A 230 3.40 3.96 15.19
C PRO A 230 3.41 2.63 15.96
N ARG A 231 3.23 1.52 15.25
CA ARG A 231 3.24 0.16 15.84
C ARG A 231 4.47 -0.11 16.69
N SER A 232 5.65 0.34 16.22
CA SER A 232 6.92 0.18 16.94
C SER A 232 6.99 0.97 18.24
N TRP A 233 6.17 2.01 18.41
CA TRP A 233 6.08 2.77 19.66
C TRP A 233 5.15 2.11 20.69
N ILE A 234 4.25 1.24 20.23
CA ILE A 234 3.40 0.44 21.12
C ILE A 234 4.18 -0.76 21.63
N LEU A 235 4.75 -1.55 20.73
CA LEU A 235 5.57 -2.72 21.05
C LEU A 235 6.52 -2.99 19.87
N ASP A 236 7.82 -2.91 20.09
CA ASP A 236 8.77 -3.16 19.00
C ASP A 236 8.81 -4.66 18.59
N ASN A 237 9.32 -4.92 17.39
CA ASN A 237 9.35 -6.26 16.82
C ASN A 237 10.23 -7.23 17.61
N GLU A 238 11.36 -6.75 18.14
CA GLU A 238 12.32 -7.57 18.86
C GLU A 238 11.74 -8.01 20.21
N LEU A 239 11.14 -7.07 20.96
CA LEU A 239 10.48 -7.37 22.21
C LEU A 239 9.28 -8.30 22.01
N ALA A 240 8.46 -8.09 20.97
CA ALA A 240 7.36 -8.98 20.63
C ALA A 240 7.84 -10.42 20.36
N ALA A 241 8.89 -10.59 19.56
CA ALA A 241 9.48 -11.89 19.28
C ALA A 241 10.10 -12.55 20.54
N THR A 242 10.71 -11.76 21.41
CA THR A 242 11.29 -12.23 22.68
C THR A 242 10.20 -12.75 23.62
N LEU A 243 9.12 -11.99 23.81
CA LEU A 243 7.96 -12.41 24.63
C LEU A 243 7.27 -13.64 24.05
N ALA A 244 7.19 -13.74 22.75
CA ALA A 244 6.60 -14.91 22.08
C ALA A 244 7.45 -16.18 22.27
N ARG A 245 8.78 -16.05 22.17
CA ARG A 245 9.72 -17.17 22.33
C ARG A 245 9.79 -17.65 23.77
N THR A 246 9.94 -16.73 24.69
CA THR A 246 10.14 -17.01 26.13
C THR A 246 9.12 -16.19 26.93
N PRO A 247 7.86 -16.69 27.01
CA PRO A 247 6.83 -15.95 27.73
C PRO A 247 7.16 -15.88 29.23
N PRO A 248 6.95 -14.72 29.88
CA PRO A 248 7.04 -14.63 31.33
C PRO A 248 6.03 -15.57 32.02
N ALA A 249 6.32 -15.96 33.24
CA ALA A 249 5.47 -16.88 34.00
C ALA A 249 4.12 -16.24 34.40
N ASP A 250 4.13 -14.93 34.67
CA ASP A 250 2.96 -14.15 35.10
C ASP A 250 3.13 -12.66 34.75
N GLU A 251 2.10 -11.86 35.03
CA GLU A 251 2.12 -10.43 34.79
C GLU A 251 3.23 -9.70 35.57
N ALA A 252 3.53 -10.14 36.80
CA ALA A 252 4.58 -9.54 37.63
C ALA A 252 5.96 -9.78 37.02
N ALA A 253 6.20 -10.98 36.47
CA ALA A 253 7.45 -11.31 35.76
C ALA A 253 7.56 -10.49 34.46
N LEU A 254 6.45 -10.25 33.75
CA LEU A 254 6.44 -9.35 32.59
C LEU A 254 6.81 -7.92 32.99
N GLY A 255 6.23 -7.41 34.09
CA GLY A 255 6.56 -6.08 34.63
C GLY A 255 8.05 -5.92 34.89
N LYS A 256 8.66 -6.90 35.57
CA LYS A 256 10.11 -6.92 35.83
C LYS A 256 10.94 -6.99 34.55
N LEU A 257 10.49 -7.76 33.56
CA LEU A 257 11.16 -7.83 32.26
C LEU A 257 11.12 -6.47 31.56
N PHE A 258 10.00 -5.75 31.61
CA PHE A 258 9.87 -4.42 31.01
C PHE A 258 10.78 -3.36 31.64
N GLU A 259 11.20 -3.53 32.89
CA GLU A 259 12.19 -2.66 33.52
C GLU A 259 13.56 -2.72 32.83
N GLN A 260 13.88 -3.85 32.20
CA GLN A 260 15.15 -4.07 31.52
C GLN A 260 15.16 -3.52 30.09
N PHE A 261 14.00 -3.18 29.52
CA PHE A 261 13.89 -2.66 28.17
C PHE A 261 13.46 -1.18 28.18
N PRO A 262 14.32 -0.24 27.72
CA PRO A 262 14.03 1.20 27.77
C PRO A 262 12.76 1.61 27.02
N LYS A 263 12.44 0.89 25.93
CA LYS A 263 11.28 1.15 25.06
C LYS A 263 10.08 0.28 25.37
N ALA A 264 10.11 -0.50 26.44
CA ALA A 264 8.99 -1.36 26.78
C ALA A 264 7.75 -0.55 27.20
N PRO A 265 6.53 -0.99 26.83
CA PRO A 265 5.29 -0.30 27.15
C PRO A 265 4.85 -0.59 28.59
N ARG A 266 5.61 -0.11 29.57
CA ARG A 266 5.42 -0.40 31.01
C ARG A 266 4.01 -0.11 31.50
N LYS A 267 3.39 0.98 31.01
CA LYS A 267 2.01 1.36 31.36
C LYS A 267 0.96 0.42 30.78
N LEU A 268 1.31 -0.39 29.79
CA LEU A 268 0.45 -1.35 29.12
C LEU A 268 0.78 -2.81 29.50
N ALA A 269 1.59 -3.03 30.54
CA ALA A 269 2.04 -4.37 30.93
C ALA A 269 0.87 -5.35 31.14
N GLY A 270 -0.19 -4.95 31.85
CA GLY A 270 -1.37 -5.78 32.05
C GLY A 270 -2.11 -6.11 30.73
N ALA A 271 -2.22 -5.15 29.82
CA ALA A 271 -2.84 -5.39 28.51
C ALA A 271 -1.97 -6.29 27.61
N VAL A 272 -0.64 -6.14 27.66
CA VAL A 272 0.29 -7.03 26.95
C VAL A 272 0.21 -8.44 27.53
N TRP A 273 0.17 -8.58 28.85
CA TRP A 273 0.00 -9.88 29.50
C TRP A 273 -1.30 -10.57 29.10
N GLN A 274 -2.40 -9.85 29.12
CA GLN A 274 -3.69 -10.37 28.69
C GLN A 274 -3.67 -10.81 27.22
N ALA A 275 -3.10 -10.02 26.33
CA ALA A 275 -2.96 -10.38 24.93
C ALA A 275 -2.09 -11.63 24.75
N LEU A 276 -0.95 -11.71 25.44
CA LEU A 276 -0.01 -12.83 25.36
C LEU A 276 -0.64 -14.15 25.87
N SER A 277 -1.39 -14.08 26.95
CA SER A 277 -1.95 -15.26 27.66
C SER A 277 -3.30 -15.72 27.11
N THR A 278 -4.01 -14.89 26.34
CA THR A 278 -5.35 -15.23 25.83
C THR A 278 -5.31 -15.70 24.39
N PRO A 279 -5.64 -16.99 24.12
CA PRO A 279 -5.73 -17.50 22.75
C PRO A 279 -6.74 -16.75 21.92
N LEU A 280 -6.43 -16.55 20.62
CA LEU A 280 -7.38 -16.01 19.65
C LEU A 280 -8.28 -17.15 19.14
N ALA A 281 -9.53 -16.82 18.82
CA ALA A 281 -10.51 -17.79 18.35
C ALA A 281 -10.08 -18.50 17.04
N ASP A 282 -9.28 -17.85 16.24
CA ASP A 282 -8.84 -18.34 14.92
C ASP A 282 -7.34 -18.66 14.85
N GLU A 283 -6.60 -18.65 15.96
CA GLU A 283 -5.15 -18.89 15.93
C GLU A 283 -4.76 -20.31 15.50
N ALA A 284 -5.66 -21.28 15.71
CA ALA A 284 -5.43 -22.65 15.26
C ALA A 284 -5.41 -22.77 13.71
N ASP A 285 -6.07 -21.84 13.02
CA ASP A 285 -6.08 -21.76 11.56
C ASP A 285 -4.90 -20.95 11.00
N ALA A 286 -4.09 -20.36 11.89
CA ALA A 286 -3.00 -19.50 11.46
C ALA A 286 -1.91 -20.30 10.72
N PRO A 287 -1.55 -19.90 9.50
CA PRO A 287 -0.44 -20.52 8.82
C PRO A 287 0.87 -20.24 9.56
N LEU A 288 1.72 -21.24 9.66
CA LEU A 288 3.04 -21.09 10.29
C LEU A 288 4.04 -20.54 9.28
N ALA A 289 4.90 -19.63 9.75
CA ALA A 289 6.09 -19.23 9.02
C ALA A 289 7.10 -20.40 9.09
N LEU A 290 7.52 -20.90 7.95
CA LEU A 290 8.47 -22.00 7.84
C LEU A 290 9.83 -21.48 7.37
N PRO A 291 10.94 -22.04 7.86
CA PRO A 291 12.26 -21.74 7.30
C PRO A 291 12.34 -22.23 5.85
N ALA A 292 13.09 -21.50 5.03
CA ALA A 292 13.29 -21.89 3.64
C ALA A 292 13.87 -23.31 3.55
N ASN A 293 13.17 -24.21 2.87
CA ASN A 293 13.61 -25.58 2.67
C ASN A 293 14.42 -25.68 1.37
N ASP A 294 15.58 -26.35 1.42
CA ASP A 294 16.45 -26.54 0.25
C ASP A 294 15.78 -27.36 -0.87
N SER A 295 14.91 -28.30 -0.54
CA SER A 295 14.12 -29.05 -1.53
C SER A 295 13.18 -28.16 -2.34
N ASN A 296 12.68 -27.10 -1.75
CA ASN A 296 11.80 -26.14 -2.40
C ASN A 296 12.56 -25.12 -3.28
N LYS A 297 13.85 -24.94 -3.08
CA LYS A 297 14.64 -23.98 -3.87
C LYS A 297 14.64 -24.31 -5.37
N GLN A 298 14.79 -25.59 -5.70
CA GLN A 298 14.82 -26.04 -7.09
C GLN A 298 13.44 -25.95 -7.74
N ALA A 299 12.39 -26.30 -7.01
CA ALA A 299 11.00 -26.17 -7.46
C ALA A 299 10.64 -24.68 -7.64
N LEU A 300 11.00 -23.84 -6.66
CA LEU A 300 10.80 -22.39 -6.76
C LEU A 300 11.50 -21.80 -7.97
N LYS A 301 12.74 -22.20 -8.24
CA LYS A 301 13.46 -21.73 -9.41
C LYS A 301 12.76 -22.08 -10.72
N LYS A 302 12.23 -23.30 -10.85
CA LYS A 302 11.44 -23.70 -12.04
C LYS A 302 10.21 -22.83 -12.23
N LEU A 303 9.49 -22.52 -11.14
CA LEU A 303 8.32 -21.61 -11.18
C LEU A 303 8.75 -20.19 -11.60
N GLN A 304 9.84 -19.68 -11.03
CA GLN A 304 10.38 -18.35 -11.38
C GLN A 304 10.78 -18.29 -12.85
N ASP A 305 11.46 -19.32 -13.37
CA ASP A 305 11.88 -19.39 -14.78
C ASP A 305 10.64 -19.40 -15.72
N ALA A 306 9.59 -20.14 -15.38
CA ALA A 306 8.33 -20.16 -16.15
C ALA A 306 7.60 -18.81 -16.12
N VAL A 307 7.58 -18.12 -14.97
CA VAL A 307 7.03 -16.76 -14.85
C VAL A 307 7.84 -15.77 -15.69
N ALA A 308 9.17 -15.84 -15.62
CA ALA A 308 10.04 -14.97 -16.40
C ALA A 308 9.87 -15.18 -17.92
N GLU A 309 9.72 -16.43 -18.36
CA GLU A 309 9.42 -16.74 -19.76
C GLU A 309 8.10 -16.12 -20.20
N ARG A 310 7.01 -16.31 -19.39
CA ARG A 310 5.72 -15.72 -19.71
C ARG A 310 5.74 -14.21 -19.70
N SER A 311 6.48 -13.59 -18.77
CA SER A 311 6.67 -12.14 -18.74
C SER A 311 7.31 -11.63 -20.03
N ARG A 312 8.31 -12.32 -20.54
CA ARG A 312 8.95 -11.97 -21.83
C ARG A 312 8.00 -12.11 -23.01
N GLU A 313 7.21 -13.20 -23.06
CA GLU A 313 6.21 -13.41 -24.11
C GLU A 313 5.17 -12.27 -24.13
N LEU A 314 4.78 -11.79 -22.96
CA LEU A 314 3.82 -10.70 -22.79
C LEU A 314 4.46 -9.30 -22.89
N GLY A 315 5.80 -9.19 -22.93
CA GLY A 315 6.50 -7.91 -22.88
C GLY A 315 6.27 -7.17 -21.56
N LEU A 316 6.13 -7.91 -20.46
CA LEU A 316 5.95 -7.35 -19.12
C LEU A 316 7.29 -7.25 -18.38
N PRO A 317 7.50 -6.21 -17.56
CA PRO A 317 8.65 -6.13 -16.68
C PRO A 317 8.66 -7.27 -15.65
N ASP A 318 9.86 -7.58 -15.13
CA ASP A 318 10.02 -8.58 -14.08
C ASP A 318 9.19 -8.25 -12.84
N GLY A 319 8.63 -9.28 -12.21
CA GLY A 319 7.85 -9.15 -10.96
C GLY A 319 6.39 -8.74 -11.12
N ILE A 320 5.94 -8.35 -12.32
CA ILE A 320 4.54 -7.93 -12.54
C ILE A 320 3.58 -9.12 -12.52
N LEU A 321 3.95 -10.25 -13.12
CA LEU A 321 3.10 -11.44 -13.15
C LEU A 321 2.99 -12.12 -11.79
N ALA A 322 4.12 -12.39 -11.15
CA ALA A 322 4.16 -12.99 -9.82
C ALA A 322 5.46 -12.64 -9.10
N SER A 323 5.35 -12.30 -7.83
CA SER A 323 6.52 -12.13 -6.97
C SER A 323 7.00 -13.49 -6.44
N ARG A 324 8.27 -13.55 -6.05
CA ARG A 324 8.85 -14.72 -5.38
C ARG A 324 7.98 -15.19 -4.19
N LYS A 325 7.51 -14.27 -3.36
CA LYS A 325 6.64 -14.54 -2.20
C LYS A 325 5.36 -15.29 -2.60
N HIS A 326 4.73 -14.90 -3.71
CA HIS A 326 3.53 -15.57 -4.21
C HIS A 326 3.84 -17.01 -4.67
N LEU A 327 4.98 -17.22 -5.32
CA LEU A 327 5.40 -18.55 -5.77
C LEU A 327 5.79 -19.47 -4.60
N GLU A 328 6.46 -18.93 -3.59
CA GLU A 328 6.74 -19.65 -2.33
C GLU A 328 5.43 -20.08 -1.66
N SER A 329 4.47 -19.18 -1.52
CA SER A 329 3.15 -19.50 -0.96
C SER A 329 2.40 -20.56 -1.77
N TYR A 330 2.49 -20.50 -3.11
CA TYR A 330 1.88 -21.49 -3.99
C TYR A 330 2.50 -22.88 -3.83
N LEU A 331 3.83 -22.96 -3.71
CA LEU A 331 4.55 -24.22 -3.44
C LEU A 331 4.18 -24.84 -2.09
N GLU A 332 4.10 -24.01 -1.06
CA GLU A 332 3.84 -24.46 0.30
C GLU A 332 2.38 -24.92 0.50
N ARG A 333 1.44 -24.10 0.01
CA ARG A 333 0.01 -24.31 0.30
C ARG A 333 -0.72 -25.11 -0.76
N ARG A 334 -0.13 -25.28 -1.94
CA ARG A 334 -0.77 -25.93 -3.09
C ARG A 334 -2.11 -25.30 -3.49
N GLN A 335 -2.34 -24.07 -3.08
CA GLN A 335 -3.51 -23.27 -3.39
C GLN A 335 -3.08 -22.04 -4.17
N TRP A 336 -3.86 -21.67 -5.20
CA TRP A 336 -3.58 -20.47 -5.98
C TRP A 336 -3.63 -19.23 -5.09
N PRO A 337 -2.58 -18.38 -5.08
CA PRO A 337 -2.56 -17.19 -4.25
C PRO A 337 -3.67 -16.21 -4.68
N ALA A 338 -4.48 -15.74 -3.72
CA ALA A 338 -5.55 -14.78 -4.00
C ALA A 338 -5.03 -13.49 -4.68
N ALA A 339 -3.81 -13.08 -4.36
CA ALA A 339 -3.16 -11.93 -4.99
C ALA A 339 -2.89 -12.11 -6.49
N LEU A 340 -2.87 -13.35 -6.98
CA LEU A 340 -2.68 -13.69 -8.39
C LEU A 340 -3.97 -14.14 -9.08
N ALA A 341 -5.14 -13.96 -8.45
CA ALA A 341 -6.43 -14.26 -9.07
C ALA A 341 -6.73 -13.33 -10.27
N GLY A 342 -7.68 -13.75 -11.11
CA GLY A 342 -8.06 -12.98 -12.29
C GLY A 342 -7.11 -13.18 -13.46
N TRP A 343 -6.71 -12.10 -14.14
CA TRP A 343 -5.91 -12.19 -15.36
C TRP A 343 -4.55 -12.88 -15.16
N ARG A 344 -3.90 -12.72 -14.00
CA ARG A 344 -2.63 -13.40 -13.69
C ARG A 344 -2.80 -14.91 -13.60
N GLN A 345 -3.90 -15.37 -13.04
CA GLN A 345 -4.23 -16.79 -12.97
C GLN A 345 -4.41 -17.36 -14.38
N GLN A 346 -5.13 -16.67 -15.23
CA GLN A 346 -5.33 -17.09 -16.64
C GLN A 346 -4.01 -17.25 -17.38
N GLU A 347 -3.04 -16.37 -17.12
CA GLU A 347 -1.74 -16.38 -17.78
C GLU A 347 -0.74 -17.42 -17.23
N LEU A 348 -0.90 -17.87 -15.98
CA LEU A 348 0.11 -18.63 -15.27
C LEU A 348 -0.33 -20.02 -14.80
N GLU A 349 -1.61 -20.23 -14.43
CA GLU A 349 -2.05 -21.40 -13.67
C GLU A 349 -1.67 -22.72 -14.33
N SER A 350 -1.99 -22.91 -15.59
CA SER A 350 -1.69 -24.15 -16.33
C SER A 350 -0.19 -24.43 -16.43
N ARG A 351 0.63 -23.38 -16.57
CA ARG A 351 2.10 -23.48 -16.67
C ARG A 351 2.73 -23.88 -15.34
N LEU A 352 2.27 -23.22 -14.26
CA LEU A 352 2.85 -23.44 -12.93
C LEU A 352 2.37 -24.76 -12.31
N GLN A 353 1.12 -25.14 -12.52
CA GLN A 353 0.58 -26.40 -12.01
C GLN A 353 1.35 -27.61 -12.52
N ALA A 354 1.74 -27.60 -13.78
CA ALA A 354 2.53 -28.68 -14.39
C ALA A 354 3.94 -28.82 -13.80
N LEU A 355 4.46 -27.79 -13.13
CA LEU A 355 5.80 -27.75 -12.54
C LEU A 355 5.82 -28.03 -11.04
N LEU A 356 4.64 -28.18 -10.41
CA LEU A 356 4.58 -28.52 -8.99
C LEU A 356 5.12 -29.95 -8.77
N PRO A 357 5.99 -30.15 -7.76
CA PRO A 357 6.45 -31.49 -7.41
C PRO A 357 5.25 -32.39 -7.08
N ALA A 358 5.36 -33.69 -7.43
CA ALA A 358 4.39 -34.66 -6.95
C ALA A 358 4.35 -34.68 -5.40
N ASN A 359 3.19 -34.91 -4.84
CA ASN A 359 3.00 -35.00 -3.38
C ASN A 359 3.80 -36.15 -2.79
#